data_891d41ec4fadf58aa86a7b18fad57617
#
_entry.id   891d41ec4fadf58aa86a7b18fad57617
#
_cell.length_a   1.000
_cell.length_b   1.000
_cell.length_c   1.000
_cell.angle_alpha   90.00
_cell.angle_beta   90.00
_cell.angle_gamma   90.00
#
_symmetry.space_group_name_H-M   'P 1'
#
loop_
_entity.id
_entity.type
_entity.pdbx_description
1 polymer ?
#
loop_
_entity_poly.entity_id
_entity_poly.type
_entity_poly.pdbx_seq_one_letter_code
_entity_poly.pdbx_strand_id
1 'polypeptide(L)'
;LHKAIRRQRQMCIRDRKYDCWFHDTTSGSSGIPLMLLVSPKEKAYNMANWFRVMMCAGYNPFKGKTMSRKSAHSISGGSDTFLQHFGILRRGFVDQYAPEPEIVKQINAYKPDFLYMNKSEFMRICLYCKQNHVELEKPKFYCPTGEKIDDTARKLFAEILGPGIIDSYGTAETGAAMVRLFDNKEYTVHNDSFVVNIYDEKNRPAKEGNIVVTPLYKTDLPLINYAIGDRGTCEVRDGVRYITSVQGRMNDFFRYETGEVTTFFEIAPIIAHCEDILQMRFIQETYHKIHIQCVHNKAESKLSKEEVEKDMTAKLNAKFKHPFEIVYEWMDSIPPDKNGKLRMIVCKVQD
;
A
#
# COMPACT_ATOMS: atom_id res chain seq x y z
N LEU A 1 -24.05 0.53 4.18
CA LEU A 1 -23.55 1.93 4.10
C LEU A 1 -22.72 2.15 2.84
N HIS A 2 -21.73 1.31 2.52
CA HIS A 2 -20.87 1.44 1.33
C HIS A 2 -21.66 1.47 -0.01
N LYS A 3 -22.69 0.63 -0.17
CA LYS A 3 -23.52 0.62 -1.38
C LYS A 3 -24.35 1.91 -1.54
N ALA A 4 -24.86 2.46 -0.44
CA ALA A 4 -25.64 3.70 -0.46
C ALA A 4 -24.74 4.92 -0.78
N ILE A 5 -23.56 5.01 -0.17
CA ILE A 5 -22.58 6.07 -0.45
C ILE A 5 -22.09 5.99 -1.91
N ARG A 6 -21.85 4.80 -2.46
CA ARG A 6 -21.51 4.63 -3.88
C ARG A 6 -22.62 5.09 -4.82
N ARG A 7 -23.88 4.78 -4.52
CA ARG A 7 -25.04 5.25 -5.33
C ARG A 7 -25.19 6.76 -5.26
N GLN A 8 -25.07 7.34 -4.08
CA GLN A 8 -25.15 8.79 -3.90
C GLN A 8 -24.03 9.53 -4.65
N ARG A 9 -22.81 8.99 -4.64
CA ARG A 9 -21.70 9.53 -5.44
C ARG A 9 -21.96 9.44 -6.95
N GLN A 10 -22.45 8.32 -7.44
CA GLN A 10 -22.79 8.16 -8.86
C GLN A 10 -23.89 9.14 -9.29
N MET A 11 -24.87 9.42 -8.44
CA MET A 11 -25.91 10.43 -8.71
C MET A 11 -25.33 11.84 -8.72
N CYS A 12 -24.48 12.21 -7.74
CA CYS A 12 -23.85 13.53 -7.71
C CYS A 12 -22.91 13.81 -8.89
N ILE A 13 -22.30 12.77 -9.46
CA ILE A 13 -21.42 12.86 -10.64
C ILE A 13 -22.24 13.03 -11.92
N ARG A 14 -23.45 12.47 -11.99
CA ARG A 14 -24.24 12.38 -13.22
C ARG A 14 -24.87 13.72 -13.64
N ASP A 15 -25.14 14.60 -12.69
CA ASP A 15 -25.93 15.81 -12.90
C ASP A 15 -25.10 17.10 -13.07
N ARG A 16 -23.78 17.01 -12.95
CA ARG A 16 -22.88 18.17 -13.06
C ARG A 16 -21.88 17.99 -14.19
N LYS A 17 -21.85 18.90 -15.15
CA LYS A 17 -20.78 19.00 -16.16
C LYS A 17 -19.62 19.77 -15.57
N TYR A 18 -18.52 19.04 -15.30
CA TYR A 18 -17.27 19.61 -14.80
C TYR A 18 -16.17 19.43 -15.85
N ASP A 19 -16.21 20.20 -16.92
CA ASP A 19 -15.28 20.08 -18.04
C ASP A 19 -13.80 20.29 -17.65
N CYS A 20 -13.56 20.93 -16.49
CA CYS A 20 -12.21 21.20 -15.98
C CYS A 20 -11.76 20.25 -14.86
N TRP A 21 -12.53 19.24 -14.52
CA TRP A 21 -12.19 18.33 -13.44
C TRP A 21 -11.41 17.12 -13.94
N PHE A 22 -10.52 16.63 -13.08
CA PHE A 22 -9.73 15.44 -13.37
C PHE A 22 -10.53 14.19 -13.01
N HIS A 23 -10.37 13.15 -13.82
CA HIS A 23 -10.92 11.84 -13.55
C HIS A 23 -9.81 10.95 -13.00
N ASP A 24 -9.92 10.55 -11.74
CA ASP A 24 -9.08 9.53 -11.12
C ASP A 24 -9.87 8.24 -10.93
N THR A 25 -9.21 7.10 -11.03
CA THR A 25 -9.83 5.80 -10.79
C THR A 25 -9.14 5.08 -9.65
N THR A 26 -9.92 4.48 -8.77
CA THR A 26 -9.37 3.57 -7.77
C THR A 26 -8.99 2.25 -8.43
N SER A 27 -8.01 1.54 -7.85
CA SER A 27 -7.60 0.22 -8.35
C SER A 27 -8.68 -0.87 -8.23
N GLY A 28 -9.85 -0.55 -7.66
CA GLY A 28 -10.99 -1.45 -7.61
C GLY A 28 -10.72 -2.77 -6.89
N SER A 29 -10.04 -2.76 -5.75
CA SER A 29 -9.76 -3.98 -4.97
C SER A 29 -11.01 -4.80 -4.59
N SER A 30 -12.20 -4.22 -4.73
CA SER A 30 -13.50 -4.90 -4.62
C SER A 30 -14.08 -5.32 -5.99
N GLY A 31 -13.27 -5.35 -7.05
CA GLY A 31 -13.65 -5.78 -8.40
C GLY A 31 -14.16 -4.66 -9.32
N ILE A 32 -14.75 -3.59 -8.82
CA ILE A 32 -15.27 -2.48 -9.62
C ILE A 32 -14.47 -1.22 -9.29
N PRO A 33 -13.70 -0.65 -10.25
CA PRO A 33 -13.02 0.61 -10.05
C PRO A 33 -14.04 1.74 -9.76
N LEU A 34 -13.75 2.56 -8.76
CA LEU A 34 -14.51 3.76 -8.50
C LEU A 34 -13.89 4.90 -9.30
N MET A 35 -14.70 5.56 -10.12
CA MET A 35 -14.30 6.81 -10.77
C MET A 35 -14.48 7.97 -9.77
N LEU A 36 -13.42 8.74 -9.60
CA LEU A 36 -13.40 9.92 -8.75
C LEU A 36 -13.29 11.15 -9.62
N LEU A 37 -14.12 12.14 -9.33
CA LEU A 37 -13.95 13.48 -9.86
C LEU A 37 -13.15 14.30 -8.86
N VAL A 38 -12.06 14.90 -9.33
CA VAL A 38 -11.15 15.70 -8.52
C VAL A 38 -11.09 17.10 -9.12
N SER A 39 -11.49 18.11 -8.37
CA SER A 39 -11.39 19.49 -8.81
C SER A 39 -9.92 19.96 -8.89
N PRO A 40 -9.60 20.99 -9.70
CA PRO A 40 -8.25 21.56 -9.73
C PRO A 40 -7.74 21.99 -8.34
N LYS A 41 -8.64 22.52 -7.50
CA LYS A 41 -8.35 22.89 -6.11
C LYS A 41 -7.98 21.66 -5.27
N GLU A 42 -8.78 20.61 -5.32
CA GLU A 42 -8.49 19.36 -4.60
C GLU A 42 -7.17 18.73 -5.07
N LYS A 43 -6.89 18.77 -6.38
CA LYS A 43 -5.62 18.27 -6.94
C LYS A 43 -4.43 19.04 -6.40
N ALA A 44 -4.53 20.37 -6.31
CA ALA A 44 -3.50 21.20 -5.71
C ALA A 44 -3.26 20.87 -4.23
N TYR A 45 -4.33 20.68 -3.45
CA TYR A 45 -4.23 20.25 -2.04
C TYR A 45 -3.61 18.85 -1.89
N ASN A 46 -3.98 17.89 -2.73
CA ASN A 46 -3.38 16.56 -2.74
C ASN A 46 -1.87 16.65 -3.01
N MET A 47 -1.46 17.48 -3.96
CA MET A 47 -0.04 17.72 -4.23
C MET A 47 0.65 18.38 -3.03
N ALA A 48 0.05 19.40 -2.42
CA ALA A 48 0.63 20.09 -1.27
C ALA A 48 0.81 19.14 -0.08
N ASN A 49 -0.18 18.28 0.21
CA ASN A 49 -0.08 17.27 1.26
C ASN A 49 1.03 16.26 0.96
N TRP A 50 1.18 15.85 -0.30
CA TRP A 50 2.26 14.98 -0.70
C TRP A 50 3.65 15.64 -0.54
N PHE A 51 3.79 16.90 -0.96
CA PHE A 51 5.01 17.67 -0.70
C PHE A 51 5.32 17.81 0.78
N ARG A 52 4.29 18.03 1.61
CA ARG A 52 4.47 18.05 3.07
C ARG A 52 5.11 16.75 3.58
N VAL A 53 4.62 15.59 3.16
CA VAL A 53 5.19 14.28 3.54
C VAL A 53 6.68 14.24 3.22
N MET A 54 7.07 14.66 2.01
CA MET A 54 8.48 14.70 1.59
C MET A 54 9.31 15.68 2.41
N MET A 55 8.78 16.90 2.64
CA MET A 55 9.49 17.94 3.38
C MET A 55 9.64 17.60 4.86
N CYS A 56 8.63 16.97 5.49
CA CYS A 56 8.72 16.47 6.87
C CYS A 56 9.81 15.41 7.02
N ALA A 57 10.11 14.66 5.97
CA ALA A 57 11.22 13.72 5.95
C ALA A 57 12.60 14.40 5.72
N GLY A 58 12.63 15.69 5.38
CA GLY A 58 13.86 16.44 5.12
C GLY A 58 14.25 16.54 3.64
N TYR A 59 13.33 16.19 2.71
CA TYR A 59 13.57 16.40 1.28
C TYR A 59 13.64 17.89 0.93
N ASN A 60 14.68 18.27 0.16
CA ASN A 60 14.86 19.63 -0.31
C ASN A 60 14.43 19.73 -1.79
N PRO A 61 13.34 20.45 -2.13
CA PRO A 61 12.82 20.53 -3.47
C PRO A 61 13.75 21.30 -4.45
N PHE A 62 14.64 22.15 -3.95
CA PHE A 62 15.57 22.92 -4.76
C PHE A 62 16.83 22.15 -5.17
N LYS A 63 17.22 21.15 -4.40
CA LYS A 63 18.46 20.38 -4.62
C LYS A 63 18.22 18.91 -4.90
N GLY A 64 17.13 18.37 -4.35
CA GLY A 64 16.83 16.94 -4.40
C GLY A 64 16.28 16.49 -5.76
N LYS A 65 16.47 15.20 -6.02
CA LYS A 65 15.91 14.49 -7.17
C LYS A 65 14.92 13.46 -6.70
N THR A 66 13.73 13.43 -7.28
CA THR A 66 12.76 12.38 -7.05
C THR A 66 12.72 11.41 -8.22
N MET A 67 12.40 10.16 -7.95
CA MET A 67 12.13 9.18 -8.98
C MET A 67 10.88 8.38 -8.61
N SER A 68 9.97 8.25 -9.56
CA SER A 68 8.74 7.52 -9.39
C SER A 68 8.44 6.63 -10.59
N ARG A 69 7.51 5.69 -10.39
CA ARG A 69 7.03 4.84 -11.49
C ARG A 69 6.08 5.58 -12.41
N LYS A 70 6.11 5.23 -13.68
CA LYS A 70 5.09 5.54 -14.70
C LYS A 70 4.97 4.39 -15.68
N SER A 71 3.87 4.31 -16.41
CA SER A 71 3.83 3.47 -17.61
C SER A 71 4.66 4.10 -18.72
N ALA A 72 5.22 3.28 -19.63
CA ALA A 72 6.02 3.76 -20.75
C ALA A 72 5.29 4.82 -21.59
N HIS A 73 3.97 4.66 -21.82
CA HIS A 73 3.15 5.67 -22.50
C HIS A 73 3.08 7.02 -21.79
N SER A 74 3.14 7.02 -20.45
CA SER A 74 3.12 8.24 -19.65
C SER A 74 4.49 8.90 -19.53
N ILE A 75 5.58 8.15 -19.75
CA ILE A 75 6.94 8.66 -19.73
C ILE A 75 7.20 9.50 -21.00
N SER A 76 6.76 9.01 -22.16
CA SER A 76 6.94 9.68 -23.45
C SER A 76 6.20 11.03 -23.56
N GLY A 77 5.16 11.24 -22.76
CA GLY A 77 4.42 12.51 -22.65
C GLY A 77 4.96 13.46 -21.59
N GLY A 78 6.24 13.36 -21.25
CA GLY A 78 6.89 14.08 -20.16
C GLY A 78 6.58 15.58 -20.14
N SER A 79 5.82 15.99 -19.13
CA SER A 79 5.61 17.41 -18.85
C SER A 79 6.62 17.85 -17.81
N ASP A 80 7.80 18.28 -18.26
CA ASP A 80 8.64 19.09 -17.40
C ASP A 80 7.91 20.41 -17.14
N THR A 81 7.63 20.66 -15.88
CA THR A 81 7.04 21.94 -15.49
C THR A 81 8.11 23.02 -15.61
N PHE A 82 7.69 24.28 -15.79
CA PHE A 82 8.58 25.43 -15.82
C PHE A 82 9.65 25.41 -14.71
N LEU A 83 9.28 25.02 -13.49
CA LEU A 83 10.21 24.91 -12.36
C LEU A 83 11.34 23.88 -12.57
N GLN A 84 11.09 22.81 -13.31
CA GLN A 84 12.07 21.75 -13.55
C GLN A 84 13.20 22.22 -14.49
N HIS A 85 12.92 23.15 -15.40
CA HIS A 85 13.94 23.80 -16.24
C HIS A 85 14.97 24.59 -15.41
N PHE A 86 14.58 25.06 -14.22
CA PHE A 86 15.48 25.69 -13.24
C PHE A 86 16.09 24.71 -12.24
N GLY A 87 15.95 23.41 -12.46
CA GLY A 87 16.48 22.38 -11.55
C GLY A 87 15.71 22.21 -10.24
N ILE A 88 14.53 22.83 -10.13
CA ILE A 88 13.65 22.72 -8.96
C ILE A 88 12.71 21.53 -9.17
N LEU A 89 12.50 20.71 -8.11
CA LEU A 89 11.63 19.53 -8.16
C LEU A 89 12.00 18.57 -9.30
N ARG A 90 13.28 18.28 -9.45
CA ARG A 90 13.78 17.37 -10.50
C ARG A 90 13.15 16.00 -10.35
N ARG A 91 12.51 15.51 -11.40
CA ARG A 91 11.80 14.22 -11.40
C ARG A 91 12.35 13.30 -12.47
N GLY A 92 12.64 12.07 -12.07
CA GLY A 92 12.88 10.95 -12.96
C GLY A 92 11.72 9.97 -12.90
N PHE A 93 11.61 9.12 -13.92
CA PHE A 93 10.60 8.09 -14.00
C PHE A 93 11.23 6.78 -14.45
N VAL A 94 10.73 5.68 -13.89
CA VAL A 94 11.01 4.34 -14.37
C VAL A 94 9.74 3.71 -14.91
N ASP A 95 9.88 2.84 -15.90
CA ASP A 95 8.75 2.04 -16.37
C ASP A 95 8.43 0.98 -15.31
N GLN A 96 7.22 1.04 -14.78
CA GLN A 96 6.76 0.11 -13.74
C GLN A 96 6.73 -1.37 -14.19
N TYR A 97 6.76 -1.61 -15.49
CA TYR A 97 6.75 -2.96 -16.09
C TYR A 97 8.12 -3.40 -16.60
N ALA A 98 9.15 -2.55 -16.47
CA ALA A 98 10.50 -2.93 -16.84
C ALA A 98 11.02 -4.06 -15.92
N PRO A 99 11.93 -4.91 -16.43
CA PRO A 99 12.60 -5.91 -15.60
C PRO A 99 13.49 -5.25 -14.54
N GLU A 100 13.65 -5.92 -13.41
CA GLU A 100 14.40 -5.42 -12.25
C GLU A 100 15.82 -4.92 -12.61
N PRO A 101 16.61 -5.63 -13.44
CA PRO A 101 17.95 -5.16 -13.84
C PRO A 101 17.93 -3.77 -14.48
N GLU A 102 16.93 -3.50 -15.31
CA GLU A 102 16.80 -2.22 -16.00
C GLU A 102 16.38 -1.10 -15.03
N ILE A 103 15.46 -1.39 -14.10
CA ILE A 103 15.04 -0.45 -13.06
C ILE A 103 16.23 -0.10 -12.17
N VAL A 104 17.00 -1.09 -11.72
CA VAL A 104 18.20 -0.89 -10.89
C VAL A 104 19.23 -0.03 -11.62
N LYS A 105 19.50 -0.31 -12.90
CA LYS A 105 20.39 0.49 -13.74
C LYS A 105 19.94 1.95 -13.83
N GLN A 106 18.64 2.19 -14.01
CA GLN A 106 18.09 3.55 -14.09
C GLN A 106 18.18 4.29 -12.75
N ILE A 107 17.90 3.61 -11.62
CA ILE A 107 18.06 4.19 -10.27
C ILE A 107 19.51 4.55 -10.01
N ASN A 108 20.45 3.64 -10.31
CA ASN A 108 21.89 3.85 -10.10
C ASN A 108 22.44 4.98 -10.99
N ALA A 109 21.94 5.13 -12.20
CA ALA A 109 22.33 6.22 -13.11
C ALA A 109 21.76 7.58 -12.67
N TYR A 110 20.49 7.62 -12.25
CA TYR A 110 19.82 8.86 -11.89
C TYR A 110 20.18 9.34 -10.47
N LYS A 111 20.44 8.40 -9.54
CA LYS A 111 20.78 8.66 -8.13
C LYS A 111 19.73 9.55 -7.45
N PRO A 112 18.50 9.08 -7.27
CA PRO A 112 17.44 9.87 -6.66
C PRO A 112 17.67 10.04 -5.15
N ASP A 113 17.31 11.22 -4.63
CA ASP A 113 17.24 11.43 -3.17
C ASP A 113 15.94 10.83 -2.59
N PHE A 114 14.87 10.76 -3.41
CA PHE A 114 13.57 10.27 -3.00
C PHE A 114 13.01 9.30 -4.04
N LEU A 115 12.73 8.05 -3.61
CA LEU A 115 12.07 7.03 -4.43
C LEU A 115 10.61 6.86 -4.02
N TYR A 116 9.70 6.80 -5.01
CA TYR A 116 8.26 6.59 -4.79
C TYR A 116 7.72 5.54 -5.73
N MET A 117 7.36 4.38 -5.18
CA MET A 117 6.86 3.21 -5.93
C MET A 117 5.86 2.43 -5.09
N ASN A 118 5.19 1.43 -5.67
CA ASN A 118 4.42 0.48 -4.86
C ASN A 118 5.34 -0.38 -3.99
N LYS A 119 4.81 -0.86 -2.86
CA LYS A 119 5.52 -1.80 -1.98
C LYS A 119 5.99 -3.04 -2.74
N SER A 120 5.14 -3.62 -3.59
CA SER A 120 5.47 -4.80 -4.41
C SER A 120 6.61 -4.55 -5.39
N GLU A 121 6.73 -3.35 -5.96
CA GLU A 121 7.86 -2.97 -6.84
C GLU A 121 9.16 -2.87 -6.04
N PHE A 122 9.14 -2.25 -4.87
CA PHE A 122 10.29 -2.24 -3.97
C PHE A 122 10.70 -3.65 -3.55
N MET A 123 9.74 -4.53 -3.26
CA MET A 123 10.02 -5.94 -2.95
C MET A 123 10.77 -6.62 -4.08
N ARG A 124 10.29 -6.50 -5.33
CA ARG A 124 10.94 -7.10 -6.50
C ARG A 124 12.38 -6.59 -6.68
N ILE A 125 12.58 -5.28 -6.62
CA ILE A 125 13.89 -4.64 -6.77
C ILE A 125 14.83 -5.10 -5.65
N CYS A 126 14.40 -5.06 -4.39
CA CYS A 126 15.24 -5.45 -3.27
C CYS A 126 15.58 -6.94 -3.27
N LEU A 127 14.61 -7.80 -3.63
CA LEU A 127 14.86 -9.24 -3.79
C LEU A 127 15.87 -9.52 -4.91
N TYR A 128 15.71 -8.85 -6.06
CA TYR A 128 16.66 -8.97 -7.16
C TYR A 128 18.07 -8.56 -6.73
N CYS A 129 18.22 -7.42 -6.06
CA CYS A 129 19.51 -6.95 -5.56
C CYS A 129 20.12 -7.94 -4.56
N LYS A 130 19.34 -8.44 -3.61
CA LYS A 130 19.81 -9.42 -2.61
C LYS A 130 20.23 -10.74 -3.25
N GLN A 131 19.41 -11.31 -4.14
CA GLN A 131 19.67 -12.63 -4.76
C GLN A 131 20.85 -12.61 -5.74
N ASN A 132 21.05 -11.50 -6.43
CA ASN A 132 22.08 -11.37 -7.46
C ASN A 132 23.33 -10.59 -6.98
N HIS A 133 23.37 -10.20 -5.70
CA HIS A 133 24.46 -9.40 -5.12
C HIS A 133 24.74 -8.11 -5.89
N VAL A 134 23.66 -7.45 -6.36
CA VAL A 134 23.75 -6.19 -7.11
C VAL A 134 23.58 -5.02 -6.16
N GLU A 135 24.52 -4.08 -6.21
CA GLU A 135 24.42 -2.84 -5.42
C GLU A 135 23.39 -1.89 -6.02
N LEU A 136 22.56 -1.34 -5.13
CA LEU A 136 21.60 -0.31 -5.44
C LEU A 136 22.03 1.01 -4.78
N GLU A 137 22.03 2.09 -5.55
CA GLU A 137 22.23 3.45 -5.03
C GLU A 137 21.16 3.74 -3.96
N LYS A 138 21.60 3.99 -2.73
CA LYS A 138 20.70 4.17 -1.59
C LYS A 138 20.10 5.58 -1.61
N PRO A 139 18.78 5.71 -1.79
CA PRO A 139 18.13 7.00 -1.70
C PRO A 139 18.16 7.49 -0.24
N LYS A 140 18.11 8.80 -0.03
CA LYS A 140 17.95 9.34 1.34
C LYS A 140 16.60 8.97 1.92
N PHE A 141 15.57 8.95 1.06
CA PHE A 141 14.20 8.66 1.43
C PHE A 141 13.54 7.75 0.40
N TYR A 142 12.67 6.87 0.85
CA TYR A 142 11.82 6.08 -0.04
C TYR A 142 10.44 5.86 0.58
N CYS A 143 9.42 5.87 -0.27
CA CYS A 143 8.03 5.73 0.16
C CYS A 143 7.37 4.57 -0.60
N PRO A 144 7.31 3.38 0.01
CA PRO A 144 6.47 2.30 -0.49
C PRO A 144 5.01 2.67 -0.30
N THR A 145 4.21 2.55 -1.36
CA THR A 145 2.81 2.98 -1.34
C THR A 145 1.87 1.89 -1.84
N GLY A 146 0.58 2.11 -1.61
CA GLY A 146 -0.50 1.32 -2.20
C GLY A 146 -0.81 0.00 -1.51
N GLU A 147 0.07 -0.46 -0.62
CA GLU A 147 -0.02 -1.74 0.08
C GLU A 147 0.53 -1.58 1.50
N LYS A 148 0.06 -2.41 2.44
CA LYS A 148 0.61 -2.41 3.80
C LYS A 148 2.08 -2.86 3.80
N ILE A 149 2.92 -2.14 4.54
CA ILE A 149 4.32 -2.51 4.76
C ILE A 149 4.37 -3.40 6.01
N ASP A 150 4.66 -4.69 5.79
CA ASP A 150 4.90 -5.65 6.86
C ASP A 150 6.35 -5.61 7.37
N ASP A 151 6.62 -6.28 8.49
CA ASP A 151 7.93 -6.24 9.13
C ASP A 151 9.01 -6.89 8.27
N THR A 152 8.69 -7.94 7.53
CA THR A 152 9.62 -8.60 6.60
C THR A 152 10.04 -7.65 5.48
N ALA A 153 9.07 -6.97 4.85
CA ALA A 153 9.35 -5.95 3.84
C ALA A 153 10.18 -4.80 4.42
N ARG A 154 9.86 -4.36 5.66
CA ARG A 154 10.58 -3.27 6.33
C ARG A 154 12.04 -3.64 6.59
N LYS A 155 12.32 -4.87 7.06
CA LYS A 155 13.68 -5.38 7.26
C LYS A 155 14.45 -5.43 5.93
N LEU A 156 13.87 -6.01 4.89
CA LEU A 156 14.50 -6.10 3.56
C LEU A 156 14.79 -4.72 2.97
N PHE A 157 13.85 -3.79 3.08
CA PHE A 157 14.05 -2.41 2.60
C PHE A 157 15.15 -1.69 3.37
N ALA A 158 15.21 -1.84 4.69
CA ALA A 158 16.26 -1.25 5.50
C ALA A 158 17.65 -1.80 5.13
N GLU A 159 17.76 -3.09 4.83
CA GLU A 159 19.00 -3.75 4.39
C GLU A 159 19.49 -3.16 3.05
N ILE A 160 18.62 -3.08 2.05
CA ILE A 160 18.99 -2.71 0.68
C ILE A 160 18.97 -1.20 0.45
N LEU A 161 17.93 -0.49 0.92
CA LEU A 161 17.70 0.93 0.66
C LEU A 161 18.16 1.84 1.81
N GLY A 162 18.41 1.27 3.00
CA GLY A 162 18.77 2.04 4.19
C GLY A 162 17.56 2.48 5.04
N PRO A 163 17.77 3.34 6.05
CA PRO A 163 16.75 3.65 7.08
C PRO A 163 15.71 4.68 6.66
N GLY A 164 15.79 5.26 5.46
CA GLY A 164 15.00 6.41 5.01
C GLY A 164 13.54 6.10 4.63
N ILE A 165 12.90 5.12 5.25
CA ILE A 165 11.53 4.71 4.92
C ILE A 165 10.50 5.74 5.35
N ILE A 166 9.54 6.03 4.45
CA ILE A 166 8.36 6.87 4.71
C ILE A 166 7.13 6.01 4.45
N ASP A 167 6.35 5.79 5.49
CA ASP A 167 5.11 5.03 5.42
C ASP A 167 3.93 6.01 5.38
N SER A 168 3.46 6.33 4.16
CA SER A 168 2.37 7.26 3.93
C SER A 168 1.07 6.51 3.72
N TYR A 169 0.09 6.78 4.59
CA TYR A 169 -1.21 6.17 4.52
C TYR A 169 -2.26 7.12 3.95
N GLY A 170 -2.99 6.62 2.97
CA GLY A 170 -4.09 7.32 2.31
C GLY A 170 -4.72 6.48 1.22
N THR A 171 -5.80 6.98 0.66
CA THR A 171 -6.51 6.35 -0.46
C THR A 171 -6.68 7.35 -1.60
N ALA A 172 -7.03 6.88 -2.79
CA ALA A 172 -7.33 7.77 -3.92
C ALA A 172 -8.48 8.72 -3.58
N GLU A 173 -9.43 8.26 -2.76
CA GLU A 173 -10.60 9.05 -2.34
C GLU A 173 -10.24 10.17 -1.38
N THR A 174 -9.33 9.91 -0.44
CA THR A 174 -9.03 10.84 0.66
C THR A 174 -7.73 11.60 0.47
N GLY A 175 -6.79 11.07 -0.30
CA GLY A 175 -5.42 11.57 -0.35
C GLY A 175 -4.57 11.04 0.81
N ALA A 176 -3.34 11.54 0.95
CA ALA A 176 -2.41 11.15 2.02
C ALA A 176 -2.82 11.79 3.34
N ALA A 177 -3.49 11.01 4.19
CA ALA A 177 -4.09 11.50 5.44
C ALA A 177 -3.11 11.52 6.62
N MET A 178 -2.17 10.58 6.66
CA MET A 178 -1.20 10.45 7.74
C MET A 178 0.10 9.82 7.27
N VAL A 179 1.15 10.03 8.04
CA VAL A 179 2.50 9.56 7.72
C VAL A 179 3.21 9.03 8.96
N ARG A 180 3.97 7.97 8.78
CA ARG A 180 4.93 7.46 9.75
C ARG A 180 6.33 7.53 9.15
N LEU A 181 7.18 8.32 9.77
CA LEU A 181 8.55 8.55 9.30
C LEU A 181 9.53 7.63 10.01
N PHE A 182 10.39 6.99 9.23
CA PHE A 182 11.53 6.20 9.73
C PHE A 182 11.12 5.13 10.74
N ASP A 183 11.72 5.15 11.93
CA ASP A 183 11.48 4.20 13.01
C ASP A 183 10.34 4.60 13.96
N ASN A 184 9.59 5.67 13.64
CA ASN A 184 8.45 6.06 14.45
C ASN A 184 7.43 4.90 14.50
N LYS A 185 6.89 4.67 15.70
CA LYS A 185 5.90 3.61 15.90
C LYS A 185 4.49 4.03 15.50
N GLU A 186 4.24 5.33 15.39
CA GLU A 186 2.92 5.93 15.23
C GLU A 186 2.84 6.78 13.97
N TYR A 187 1.64 6.85 13.42
CA TYR A 187 1.34 7.76 12.33
C TYR A 187 0.99 9.14 12.86
N THR A 188 1.60 10.15 12.27
CA THR A 188 1.21 11.55 12.45
C THR A 188 0.10 11.87 11.46
N VAL A 189 -1.05 12.32 11.96
CA VAL A 189 -2.17 12.79 11.14
C VAL A 189 -1.90 14.23 10.70
N HIS A 190 -2.20 14.55 9.44
CA HIS A 190 -2.19 15.92 8.94
C HIS A 190 -3.47 16.65 9.38
N ASN A 191 -3.55 17.02 10.69
CA ASN A 191 -4.77 17.50 11.33
C ASN A 191 -5.34 18.82 10.79
N ASP A 192 -4.55 19.60 10.06
CA ASP A 192 -5.01 20.80 9.35
C ASP A 192 -5.77 20.48 8.05
N SER A 193 -5.58 19.28 7.53
CA SER A 193 -6.17 18.82 6.26
C SER A 193 -7.13 17.63 6.44
N PHE A 194 -7.04 16.92 7.56
CA PHE A 194 -7.81 15.68 7.80
C PHE A 194 -8.26 15.53 9.24
N VAL A 195 -9.45 14.95 9.41
CA VAL A 195 -9.87 14.33 10.66
C VAL A 195 -9.86 12.82 10.46
N VAL A 196 -9.07 12.11 11.28
CA VAL A 196 -9.00 10.64 11.27
C VAL A 196 -9.55 10.10 12.58
N ASN A 197 -10.53 9.23 12.51
CA ASN A 197 -11.18 8.61 13.65
C ASN A 197 -11.16 7.08 13.53
N ILE A 198 -11.25 6.40 14.67
CA ILE A 198 -11.47 4.96 14.77
C ILE A 198 -12.84 4.72 15.39
N TYR A 199 -13.68 3.91 14.73
CA TYR A 199 -15.02 3.57 15.19
C TYR A 199 -15.21 2.05 15.28
N ASP A 200 -15.93 1.61 16.32
CA ASP A 200 -16.36 0.21 16.46
C ASP A 200 -17.47 -0.15 15.46
N GLU A 201 -17.91 -1.40 15.46
CA GLU A 201 -18.98 -1.90 14.58
C GLU A 201 -20.34 -1.23 14.85
N LYS A 202 -20.49 -0.56 15.99
CA LYS A 202 -21.69 0.22 16.36
C LYS A 202 -21.55 1.72 16.05
N ASN A 203 -20.52 2.09 15.28
CA ASN A 203 -20.17 3.48 14.96
C ASN A 203 -19.89 4.36 16.19
N ARG A 204 -19.30 3.83 17.24
CA ARG A 204 -18.87 4.58 18.41
C ARG A 204 -17.35 4.75 18.40
N PRO A 205 -16.81 5.88 18.88
CA PRO A 205 -15.37 6.06 19.03
C PRO A 205 -14.74 4.91 19.83
N ALA A 206 -13.66 4.35 19.32
CA ALA A 206 -12.99 3.18 19.89
C ALA A 206 -11.47 3.29 19.75
N LYS A 207 -10.74 2.47 20.55
CA LYS A 207 -9.29 2.34 20.43
C LYS A 207 -8.87 1.45 19.24
N GLU A 208 -9.75 0.53 18.85
CA GLU A 208 -9.57 -0.38 17.72
C GLU A 208 -10.89 -0.45 16.93
N GLY A 209 -10.79 -0.44 15.60
CA GLY A 209 -11.98 -0.51 14.74
C GLY A 209 -11.71 0.02 13.33
N ASN A 210 -12.78 0.48 12.70
CA ASN A 210 -12.77 0.98 11.34
C ASN A 210 -12.12 2.37 11.26
N ILE A 211 -11.20 2.55 10.35
CA ILE A 211 -10.60 3.86 10.07
C ILE A 211 -11.59 4.68 9.25
N VAL A 212 -11.89 5.87 9.76
CA VAL A 212 -12.81 6.82 9.14
C VAL A 212 -12.08 8.15 8.94
N VAL A 213 -12.17 8.70 7.73
CA VAL A 213 -11.44 9.91 7.36
C VAL A 213 -12.39 10.97 6.81
N THR A 214 -12.17 12.21 7.23
CA THR A 214 -12.82 13.41 6.68
C THR A 214 -11.74 14.34 6.16
N PRO A 215 -11.52 14.42 4.82
CA PRO A 215 -10.66 15.45 4.23
C PRO A 215 -11.34 16.82 4.33
N LEU A 216 -10.71 17.77 5.02
CA LEU A 216 -11.28 19.10 5.28
C LEU A 216 -11.26 20.02 4.04
N TYR A 217 -10.41 19.74 3.06
CA TYR A 217 -10.26 20.52 1.84
C TYR A 217 -11.19 20.08 0.69
N LYS A 218 -11.83 18.92 0.81
CA LYS A 218 -12.76 18.38 -0.19
C LYS A 218 -14.14 19.02 -0.03
N THR A 219 -14.28 20.26 -0.49
CA THR A 219 -15.53 21.03 -0.38
C THR A 219 -16.50 20.76 -1.53
N ASP A 220 -15.98 20.37 -2.70
CA ASP A 220 -16.78 20.17 -3.91
C ASP A 220 -17.48 18.80 -3.93
N LEU A 221 -16.79 17.75 -3.45
CA LEU A 221 -17.33 16.42 -3.19
C LEU A 221 -16.96 16.01 -1.75
N PRO A 222 -17.65 16.52 -0.73
CA PRO A 222 -17.28 16.29 0.65
C PRO A 222 -17.40 14.82 1.05
N LEU A 223 -16.36 14.32 1.70
CA LEU A 223 -16.31 13.01 2.31
C LEU A 223 -16.30 13.18 3.83
N ILE A 224 -17.47 13.09 4.44
CA ILE A 224 -17.60 13.24 5.90
C ILE A 224 -17.72 11.86 6.52
N ASN A 225 -16.86 11.58 7.51
CA ASN A 225 -16.78 10.27 8.19
C ASN A 225 -16.73 9.09 7.19
N TYR A 226 -15.86 9.24 6.20
CA TYR A 226 -15.75 8.24 5.15
C TYR A 226 -15.00 7.00 5.65
N ALA A 227 -15.71 5.89 5.75
CA ALA A 227 -15.10 4.59 6.08
C ALA A 227 -14.34 4.06 4.87
N ILE A 228 -13.01 4.00 4.98
CA ILE A 228 -12.12 3.60 3.89
C ILE A 228 -12.09 2.07 3.68
N GLY A 229 -12.61 1.32 4.64
CA GLY A 229 -12.62 -0.14 4.62
C GLY A 229 -11.39 -0.78 5.25
N ASP A 230 -10.52 0.01 5.87
CA ASP A 230 -9.38 -0.47 6.63
C ASP A 230 -9.66 -0.39 8.13
N ARG A 231 -9.06 -1.28 8.90
CA ARG A 231 -9.06 -1.25 10.37
C ARG A 231 -7.75 -0.67 10.90
N GLY A 232 -7.80 -0.17 12.12
CA GLY A 232 -6.61 0.34 12.79
C GLY A 232 -6.80 0.46 14.28
N THR A 233 -5.71 0.84 14.94
CA THR A 233 -5.69 1.10 16.38
C THR A 233 -5.23 2.52 16.66
N CYS A 234 -5.73 3.11 17.74
CA CYS A 234 -5.29 4.41 18.18
C CYS A 234 -5.16 4.50 19.70
N GLU A 235 -4.31 5.40 20.12
CA GLU A 235 -4.22 5.85 21.52
C GLU A 235 -4.56 7.33 21.61
N VAL A 236 -5.14 7.72 22.74
CA VAL A 236 -5.39 9.13 23.05
C VAL A 236 -4.52 9.49 24.25
N ARG A 237 -3.61 10.45 24.04
CA ARG A 237 -2.71 10.97 25.08
C ARG A 237 -2.83 12.51 25.09
N ASP A 238 -3.10 13.09 26.23
CA ASP A 238 -3.28 14.54 26.41
C ASP A 238 -4.30 15.16 25.43
N GLY A 239 -5.39 14.44 25.15
CA GLY A 239 -6.43 14.86 24.22
C GLY A 239 -6.06 14.70 22.74
N VAL A 240 -4.85 14.27 22.41
CA VAL A 240 -4.38 14.05 21.03
C VAL A 240 -4.49 12.57 20.68
N ARG A 241 -5.04 12.29 19.50
CA ARG A 241 -5.15 10.94 18.97
C ARG A 241 -3.94 10.60 18.11
N TYR A 242 -3.32 9.46 18.42
CA TYR A 242 -2.21 8.86 17.67
C TYR A 242 -2.70 7.56 17.04
N ILE A 243 -2.50 7.38 15.75
CA ILE A 243 -2.81 6.13 15.06
C ILE A 243 -1.60 5.21 15.21
N THR A 244 -1.75 4.14 15.98
CA THR A 244 -0.65 3.24 16.34
C THR A 244 -0.47 2.11 15.35
N SER A 245 -1.54 1.69 14.66
CA SER A 245 -1.43 0.73 13.58
C SER A 245 -2.50 0.91 12.51
N VAL A 246 -2.17 0.48 11.30
CA VAL A 246 -3.09 0.26 10.20
C VAL A 246 -3.05 -1.21 9.86
N GLN A 247 -4.20 -1.87 9.94
CA GLN A 247 -4.28 -3.32 9.79
C GLN A 247 -4.60 -3.76 8.35
N GLY A 248 -5.05 -2.85 7.48
CA GLY A 248 -5.42 -3.13 6.09
C GLY A 248 -6.92 -3.45 5.91
N ARG A 249 -7.31 -3.98 4.77
CA ARG A 249 -8.72 -4.06 4.36
C ARG A 249 -9.48 -5.21 5.00
N MET A 250 -10.73 -4.95 5.38
CA MET A 250 -11.69 -5.97 5.83
C MET A 250 -12.08 -6.99 4.74
N ASN A 251 -11.71 -6.74 3.47
CA ASN A 251 -12.10 -7.60 2.35
C ASN A 251 -11.04 -8.67 2.00
N ASP A 252 -9.92 -8.71 2.71
CA ASP A 252 -8.90 -9.75 2.57
C ASP A 252 -9.22 -10.88 3.56
N PHE A 253 -10.08 -11.81 3.14
CA PHE A 253 -10.55 -12.92 3.97
C PHE A 253 -10.72 -14.20 3.15
N PHE A 254 -10.64 -15.32 3.84
CA PHE A 254 -11.02 -16.64 3.34
C PHE A 254 -12.49 -16.89 3.65
N ARG A 255 -13.21 -17.48 2.73
CA ARG A 255 -14.64 -17.82 2.86
C ARG A 255 -14.82 -19.30 3.13
N TYR A 256 -15.86 -19.65 3.88
CA TYR A 256 -16.29 -21.02 4.09
C TYR A 256 -17.72 -21.21 3.58
N GLU A 257 -18.08 -22.44 3.24
CA GLU A 257 -19.47 -22.79 2.82
C GLU A 257 -20.52 -22.43 3.87
N THR A 258 -20.12 -22.40 5.13
CA THR A 258 -20.98 -21.99 6.25
C THR A 258 -21.32 -20.49 6.26
N GLY A 259 -20.74 -19.71 5.35
CA GLY A 259 -20.83 -18.24 5.35
C GLY A 259 -19.89 -17.54 6.34
N GLU A 260 -19.16 -18.31 7.15
CA GLU A 260 -18.12 -17.77 8.03
C GLU A 260 -16.93 -17.25 7.21
N VAL A 261 -16.07 -16.45 7.85
CA VAL A 261 -14.83 -15.94 7.24
C VAL A 261 -13.67 -16.02 8.23
N THR A 262 -12.47 -16.22 7.71
CA THR A 262 -11.20 -15.95 8.42
C THR A 262 -10.52 -14.79 7.74
N THR A 263 -10.26 -13.74 8.50
CA THR A 263 -9.64 -12.51 7.99
C THR A 263 -8.12 -12.66 7.94
N PHE A 264 -7.47 -11.84 7.11
CA PHE A 264 -6.00 -11.76 7.09
C PHE A 264 -5.42 -11.51 8.50
N PHE A 265 -6.10 -10.75 9.35
CA PHE A 265 -5.62 -10.43 10.71
C PHE A 265 -5.45 -11.63 11.61
N GLU A 266 -6.29 -12.64 11.44
CA GLU A 266 -6.22 -13.86 12.24
C GLU A 266 -4.99 -14.70 11.91
N ILE A 267 -4.49 -14.60 10.67
CA ILE A 267 -3.28 -15.30 10.20
C ILE A 267 -2.03 -14.42 10.13
N ALA A 268 -2.18 -13.10 10.16
CA ALA A 268 -1.07 -12.15 10.06
C ALA A 268 0.07 -12.39 11.07
N PRO A 269 -0.19 -12.76 12.34
CA PRO A 269 0.89 -13.08 13.28
C PRO A 269 1.74 -14.28 12.84
N ILE A 270 1.15 -15.27 12.19
CA ILE A 270 1.87 -16.44 11.68
C ILE A 270 2.83 -16.00 10.58
N ILE A 271 2.33 -15.18 9.66
CA ILE A 271 3.10 -14.67 8.52
C ILE A 271 4.24 -13.76 8.99
N ALA A 272 3.96 -12.87 9.95
CA ALA A 272 4.94 -11.92 10.48
C ALA A 272 6.13 -12.58 11.20
N HIS A 273 5.93 -13.78 11.76
CA HIS A 273 6.97 -14.52 12.46
C HIS A 273 7.61 -15.61 11.59
N CYS A 274 7.26 -15.68 10.30
CA CYS A 274 7.87 -16.63 9.37
C CYS A 274 9.10 -16.00 8.72
N GLU A 275 10.28 -16.26 9.27
CA GLU A 275 11.56 -15.75 8.73
C GLU A 275 12.01 -16.49 7.46
N ASP A 276 11.41 -17.66 7.19
CA ASP A 276 11.77 -18.52 6.06
C ASP A 276 11.16 -18.07 4.73
N ILE A 277 10.18 -17.16 4.74
CA ILE A 277 9.47 -16.68 3.55
C ILE A 277 9.61 -15.16 3.43
N LEU A 278 10.14 -14.70 2.29
CA LEU A 278 10.31 -13.27 1.99
C LEU A 278 9.03 -12.62 1.45
N GLN A 279 8.22 -13.39 0.71
CA GLN A 279 6.99 -12.89 0.10
C GLN A 279 5.97 -14.02 0.02
N MET A 280 4.70 -13.70 0.24
CA MET A 280 3.60 -14.67 0.23
C MET A 280 2.34 -14.08 -0.38
N ARG A 281 1.57 -14.89 -1.10
CA ARG A 281 0.21 -14.60 -1.58
C ARG A 281 -0.66 -15.83 -1.42
N PHE A 282 -1.83 -15.64 -0.87
CA PHE A 282 -2.85 -16.68 -0.71
C PHE A 282 -3.90 -16.53 -1.82
N ILE A 283 -4.20 -17.61 -2.51
CA ILE A 283 -5.25 -17.68 -3.52
C ILE A 283 -6.23 -18.76 -3.08
N GLN A 284 -7.37 -18.36 -2.55
CA GLN A 284 -8.43 -19.30 -2.28
C GLN A 284 -9.13 -19.68 -3.57
N GLU A 285 -8.95 -20.91 -4.03
CA GLU A 285 -9.49 -21.41 -5.30
C GLU A 285 -10.92 -21.94 -5.14
N THR A 286 -11.16 -22.66 -4.04
CA THR A 286 -12.46 -23.21 -3.67
C THR A 286 -12.70 -23.02 -2.16
N TYR A 287 -13.85 -23.43 -1.64
CA TYR A 287 -14.13 -23.43 -0.22
C TYR A 287 -13.21 -24.35 0.59
N HIS A 288 -12.50 -25.29 -0.06
CA HIS A 288 -11.65 -26.29 0.59
C HIS A 288 -10.18 -26.19 0.20
N LYS A 289 -9.81 -25.33 -0.77
CA LYS A 289 -8.45 -25.28 -1.32
C LYS A 289 -7.88 -23.89 -1.36
N ILE A 290 -6.66 -23.76 -0.85
CA ILE A 290 -5.84 -22.56 -0.92
C ILE A 290 -4.53 -22.89 -1.64
N HIS A 291 -4.19 -22.08 -2.62
CA HIS A 291 -2.89 -22.06 -3.26
C HIS A 291 -2.06 -20.92 -2.66
N ILE A 292 -0.87 -21.22 -2.15
CA ILE A 292 0.03 -20.24 -1.53
C ILE A 292 1.25 -20.09 -2.42
N GLN A 293 1.40 -18.90 -3.00
CA GLN A 293 2.60 -18.50 -3.71
C GLN A 293 3.60 -17.96 -2.71
N CYS A 294 4.85 -18.45 -2.73
CA CYS A 294 5.89 -18.12 -1.76
C CYS A 294 7.23 -17.81 -2.43
N VAL A 295 7.98 -16.86 -1.83
CA VAL A 295 9.39 -16.62 -2.14
C VAL A 295 10.22 -17.04 -0.94
N HIS A 296 11.09 -18.04 -1.13
CA HIS A 296 11.93 -18.60 -0.06
C HIS A 296 13.04 -17.64 0.38
N ASN A 297 13.24 -17.48 1.67
CA ASN A 297 14.34 -16.70 2.23
C ASN A 297 15.63 -17.54 2.30
N LYS A 298 16.22 -17.83 1.13
CA LYS A 298 17.43 -18.66 1.02
C LYS A 298 18.62 -18.19 1.86
N ALA A 299 18.63 -16.91 2.24
CA ALA A 299 19.76 -16.32 2.97
C ALA A 299 19.67 -16.56 4.48
N GLU A 300 18.47 -16.65 5.04
CA GLU A 300 18.25 -16.73 6.49
C GLU A 300 17.55 -18.03 6.93
N SER A 301 16.79 -18.66 6.03
CA SER A 301 16.11 -19.92 6.32
C SER A 301 17.11 -21.06 6.58
N LYS A 302 16.89 -21.77 7.68
CA LYS A 302 17.59 -22.99 8.02
C LYS A 302 16.76 -24.24 7.67
N LEU A 303 15.54 -24.06 7.24
CA LEU A 303 14.59 -25.12 6.93
C LEU A 303 14.55 -25.38 5.43
N SER A 304 14.32 -26.63 5.06
CA SER A 304 13.98 -26.99 3.68
C SER A 304 12.58 -26.46 3.34
N LYS A 305 12.25 -26.37 2.05
CA LYS A 305 10.92 -25.93 1.61
C LYS A 305 9.82 -26.83 2.18
N GLU A 306 10.05 -28.12 2.22
CA GLU A 306 9.12 -29.13 2.73
C GLU A 306 8.86 -28.96 4.23
N GLU A 307 9.89 -28.61 4.99
CA GLU A 307 9.77 -28.31 6.43
C GLU A 307 8.99 -27.01 6.67
N VAL A 308 9.26 -25.99 5.88
CA VAL A 308 8.52 -24.70 5.91
C VAL A 308 7.04 -24.93 5.56
N GLU A 309 6.75 -25.70 4.51
CA GLU A 309 5.37 -26.04 4.12
C GLU A 309 4.62 -26.75 5.25
N LYS A 310 5.26 -27.75 5.87
CA LYS A 310 4.67 -28.52 6.97
C LYS A 310 4.38 -27.65 8.20
N ASP A 311 5.35 -26.82 8.60
CA ASP A 311 5.20 -25.92 9.76
C ASP A 311 4.10 -24.88 9.51
N MET A 312 4.15 -24.23 8.34
CA MET A 312 3.20 -23.21 7.95
C MET A 312 1.78 -23.76 7.83
N THR A 313 1.61 -24.93 7.20
CA THR A 313 0.31 -25.59 7.08
C THR A 313 -0.29 -25.91 8.45
N ALA A 314 0.51 -26.42 9.39
CA ALA A 314 0.05 -26.71 10.74
C ALA A 314 -0.42 -25.43 11.46
N LYS A 315 0.37 -24.37 11.40
CA LYS A 315 0.06 -23.07 12.01
C LYS A 315 -1.19 -22.42 11.41
N LEU A 316 -1.32 -22.45 10.08
CA LEU A 316 -2.47 -21.88 9.38
C LEU A 316 -3.75 -22.65 9.70
N ASN A 317 -3.72 -23.98 9.62
CA ASN A 317 -4.90 -24.80 9.92
C ASN A 317 -5.33 -24.69 11.38
N ALA A 318 -4.43 -24.38 12.31
CA ALA A 318 -4.79 -24.09 13.70
C ALA A 318 -5.56 -22.76 13.88
N LYS A 319 -5.52 -21.86 12.88
CA LYS A 319 -6.22 -20.57 12.87
C LYS A 319 -7.45 -20.55 11.98
N PHE A 320 -7.46 -21.37 10.94
CA PHE A 320 -8.63 -21.51 10.08
C PHE A 320 -9.78 -22.17 10.85
N LYS A 321 -11.01 -21.73 10.60
CA LYS A 321 -12.21 -22.30 11.21
C LYS A 321 -12.47 -23.75 10.74
N HIS A 322 -12.14 -24.00 9.48
CA HIS A 322 -12.13 -25.32 8.86
C HIS A 322 -10.80 -25.50 8.12
N PRO A 323 -10.21 -26.69 8.13
CA PRO A 323 -8.94 -26.94 7.45
C PRO A 323 -9.09 -26.81 5.95
N PHE A 324 -8.07 -26.23 5.30
CA PHE A 324 -7.94 -26.18 3.86
C PHE A 324 -6.92 -27.22 3.37
N GLU A 325 -7.14 -27.73 2.18
CA GLU A 325 -6.06 -28.28 1.35
C GLU A 325 -5.16 -27.14 0.93
N ILE A 326 -3.90 -27.15 1.35
CA ILE A 326 -2.95 -26.09 1.06
C ILE A 326 -1.91 -26.62 0.07
N VAL A 327 -1.78 -25.92 -1.06
CA VAL A 327 -0.78 -26.22 -2.11
C VAL A 327 0.19 -25.05 -2.16
N TYR A 328 1.49 -25.35 -2.16
CA TYR A 328 2.55 -24.33 -2.23
C TYR A 328 3.14 -24.24 -3.62
N GLU A 329 3.41 -23.02 -4.08
CA GLU A 329 4.15 -22.70 -5.30
C GLU A 329 5.32 -21.80 -4.94
N TRP A 330 6.54 -22.35 -5.08
CA TRP A 330 7.76 -21.60 -4.82
C TRP A 330 8.22 -20.85 -6.05
N MET A 331 8.40 -19.55 -5.91
CA MET A 331 8.75 -18.63 -6.98
C MET A 331 10.00 -17.83 -6.58
N ASP A 332 10.69 -17.26 -7.57
CA ASP A 332 11.77 -16.29 -7.29
C ASP A 332 11.22 -14.90 -6.96
N SER A 333 10.06 -14.55 -7.52
CA SER A 333 9.28 -13.35 -7.16
C SER A 333 7.80 -13.58 -7.46
N ILE A 334 6.90 -12.94 -6.69
CA ILE A 334 5.46 -12.99 -6.97
C ILE A 334 5.09 -11.80 -7.85
N PRO A 335 4.54 -12.01 -9.05
CA PRO A 335 4.18 -10.91 -9.93
C PRO A 335 3.01 -10.10 -9.35
N PRO A 336 3.04 -8.77 -9.47
CA PRO A 336 1.92 -7.93 -9.05
C PRO A 336 0.71 -8.13 -9.98
N ASP A 337 -0.47 -7.74 -9.48
CA ASP A 337 -1.69 -7.68 -10.27
C ASP A 337 -1.57 -6.62 -11.39
N LYS A 338 -2.54 -6.60 -12.33
CA LYS A 338 -2.57 -5.65 -13.47
C LYS A 338 -2.49 -4.17 -13.06
N ASN A 339 -2.82 -3.85 -11.81
CA ASN A 339 -2.72 -2.49 -11.25
C ASN A 339 -1.38 -2.20 -10.55
N GLY A 340 -0.40 -3.08 -10.68
CA GLY A 340 0.93 -2.96 -10.08
C GLY A 340 0.97 -3.20 -8.57
N LYS A 341 -0.07 -3.79 -7.96
CA LYS A 341 -0.15 -4.10 -6.53
C LYS A 341 -0.17 -5.61 -6.30
N LEU A 342 0.34 -6.04 -5.17
CA LEU A 342 0.23 -7.42 -4.70
C LEU A 342 -0.85 -7.53 -3.63
N ARG A 343 -1.98 -8.18 -3.95
CA ARG A 343 -2.97 -8.55 -2.94
C ARG A 343 -2.50 -9.78 -2.18
N MET A 344 -2.54 -9.71 -0.85
CA MET A 344 -2.14 -10.83 0.02
C MET A 344 -3.12 -11.99 -0.06
N ILE A 345 -4.40 -11.71 -0.09
CA ILE A 345 -5.46 -12.72 -0.26
C ILE A 345 -6.25 -12.43 -1.53
N VAL A 346 -6.39 -13.43 -2.36
CA VAL A 346 -7.25 -13.44 -3.54
C VAL A 346 -8.27 -14.56 -3.36
N CYS A 347 -9.51 -14.19 -3.03
CA CYS A 347 -10.61 -15.15 -2.96
C CYS A 347 -11.30 -15.23 -4.33
N LYS A 348 -11.26 -16.41 -4.98
CA LYS A 348 -11.95 -16.70 -6.24
C LYS A 348 -13.35 -17.26 -6.03
N VAL A 349 -13.69 -17.62 -4.79
CA VAL A 349 -15.01 -18.14 -4.44
C VAL A 349 -16.03 -17.03 -4.54
N GLN A 350 -17.05 -17.24 -5.34
CA GLN A 350 -18.19 -16.32 -5.51
C GLN A 350 -19.38 -16.81 -4.69
N ASP A 351 -20.22 -15.87 -4.22
CA ASP A 351 -21.47 -16.17 -3.50
C ASP A 351 -22.47 -16.80 -4.45
#